data_f92d367ecb3a6cea29ef20e85f42bb73
#
_entry.id   f92d367ecb3a6cea29ef20e85f42bb73
#
_cell.length_a   1.000
_cell.length_b   1.000
_cell.length_c   1.000
_cell.angle_alpha   90.00
_cell.angle_beta   90.00
_cell.angle_gamma   90.00
#
_symmetry.space_group_name_H-M   'P 1'
#
loop_
_entity.id
_entity.type
_entity.pdbx_description
1 polymer ?
#
loop_
_entity_poly.entity_id
_entity_poly.type
_entity_poly.pdbx_seq_one_letter_code
_entity_poly.pdbx_strand_id
1 'polypeptide(L)'
;MHDTFLNQNLYESIIDLCRENAIARILDLTITVHTNSHISESSIREYFSERKNALIGDWTNILVHKQEVEPLTAIIDRIEGEKFQ
;
A
#
# COMPACT_ATOMS: atom_id res chain seq x y z
N MET A 1 -2.98 -9.71 18.10
CA MET A 1 -2.58 -10.29 16.79
C MET A 1 -2.05 -9.20 15.87
N HIS A 2 -1.05 -9.50 15.18
CA HIS A 2 -0.39 -8.50 14.36
C HIS A 2 -0.67 -8.74 12.89
N ASP A 3 -0.72 -7.66 12.14
CA ASP A 3 -0.95 -7.72 10.70
C ASP A 3 0.37 -7.89 9.94
N THR A 4 1.32 -8.60 10.53
CA THR A 4 2.66 -8.74 9.93
C THR A 4 2.61 -9.37 8.55
N PHE A 5 1.88 -10.48 8.42
CA PHE A 5 1.72 -11.13 7.12
C PHE A 5 0.99 -10.23 6.14
N LEU A 6 -0.05 -9.57 6.61
CA LEU A 6 -0.84 -8.71 5.74
C LEU A 6 -0.01 -7.53 5.26
N ASN A 7 0.76 -6.91 6.16
CA ASN A 7 1.65 -5.81 5.78
C ASN A 7 2.67 -6.25 4.75
N GLN A 8 3.28 -7.41 4.96
CA GLN A 8 4.29 -7.91 4.03
C GLN A 8 3.66 -8.24 2.67
N ASN A 9 2.51 -8.91 2.67
CA ASN A 9 1.83 -9.27 1.43
C ASN A 9 1.39 -8.04 0.67
N LEU A 10 0.87 -7.05 1.37
CA LEU A 10 0.47 -5.80 0.75
C LEU A 10 1.67 -5.09 0.12
N TYR A 11 2.77 -5.02 0.86
CA TYR A 11 4.00 -4.40 0.39
C TYR A 11 4.48 -5.07 -0.90
N GLU A 12 4.54 -6.41 -0.91
CA GLU A 12 4.99 -7.16 -2.07
C GLU A 12 4.05 -6.99 -3.25
N SER A 13 2.74 -6.98 -2.99
CA SER A 13 1.75 -6.78 -4.05
C SER A 13 1.87 -5.40 -4.68
N ILE A 14 2.11 -4.38 -3.86
CA ILE A 14 2.30 -3.03 -4.36
C ILE A 14 3.55 -2.97 -5.24
N ILE A 15 4.65 -3.58 -4.78
CA ILE A 15 5.89 -3.60 -5.55
C ILE A 15 5.70 -4.31 -6.88
N ASP A 16 5.01 -5.45 -6.87
CA ASP A 16 4.76 -6.21 -8.09
C ASP A 16 3.92 -5.41 -9.08
N LEU A 17 2.87 -4.76 -8.60
CA LEU A 17 2.03 -3.92 -9.46
C LEU A 17 2.82 -2.78 -10.07
N CYS A 18 3.68 -2.15 -9.28
CA CYS A 18 4.52 -1.06 -9.78
C CYS A 18 5.49 -1.55 -10.84
N ARG A 19 6.06 -2.74 -10.61
CA ARG A 19 6.98 -3.32 -11.59
C ARG A 19 6.25 -3.65 -12.89
N GLU A 20 5.07 -4.26 -12.78
CA GLU A 20 4.29 -4.65 -13.96
C GLU A 20 3.83 -3.45 -14.76
N ASN A 21 3.61 -2.32 -14.10
CA ASN A 21 3.10 -1.11 -14.74
C ASN A 21 4.17 -0.03 -14.94
N ALA A 22 5.43 -0.36 -14.68
CA ALA A 22 6.57 0.55 -14.86
C ALA A 22 6.42 1.83 -14.05
N ILE A 23 5.88 1.73 -12.85
CA ILE A 23 5.68 2.89 -11.96
C ILE A 23 6.98 3.14 -11.19
N ALA A 24 7.51 4.35 -11.31
CA ALA A 24 8.72 4.76 -10.61
C ALA A 24 8.42 5.35 -9.25
N ARG A 25 7.30 6.06 -9.10
CA ARG A 25 6.84 6.64 -7.84
C ARG A 25 5.33 6.59 -7.80
N ILE A 26 4.78 6.23 -6.64
CA ILE A 26 3.33 6.16 -6.46
C ILE A 26 2.82 7.54 -6.10
N LEU A 27 1.85 8.04 -6.86
CA LEU A 27 1.21 9.33 -6.58
C LEU A 27 -0.12 9.14 -5.86
N ASP A 28 -0.87 8.10 -6.20
CA ASP A 28 -2.16 7.80 -5.57
C ASP A 28 -2.25 6.32 -5.26
N LEU A 29 -2.63 6.03 -4.03
CA LEU A 29 -2.82 4.66 -3.55
C LEU A 29 -4.09 4.60 -2.73
N THR A 30 -5.05 3.79 -3.15
CA THR A 30 -6.29 3.58 -2.40
C THR A 30 -6.41 2.10 -2.07
N ILE A 31 -6.62 1.82 -0.80
CA ILE A 31 -6.66 0.45 -0.28
C ILE A 31 -7.90 0.30 0.59
N THR A 32 -8.53 -0.88 0.53
CA THR A 32 -9.62 -1.24 1.43
C THR A 32 -9.17 -2.39 2.30
N VAL A 33 -9.38 -2.25 3.61
CA VAL A 33 -9.02 -3.29 4.59
C VAL A 33 -10.21 -3.52 5.51
N HIS A 34 -10.12 -4.62 6.27
CA HIS A 34 -11.17 -4.94 7.25
C HIS A 34 -11.28 -3.84 8.30
N THR A 35 -12.49 -3.64 8.83
CA THR A 35 -12.79 -2.60 9.81
C THR A 35 -11.83 -2.62 10.99
N ASN A 36 -11.41 -3.81 11.43
CA ASN A 36 -10.54 -3.98 12.59
C ASN A 36 -9.05 -4.07 12.23
N SER A 37 -8.71 -3.89 10.98
CA SER A 37 -7.30 -3.95 10.56
C SER A 37 -6.51 -2.78 11.14
N HIS A 38 -5.25 -3.02 11.46
CA HIS A 38 -4.35 -1.99 11.94
C HIS A 38 -3.62 -1.27 10.80
N ILE A 39 -3.91 -1.63 9.55
CA ILE A 39 -3.32 -0.95 8.41
C ILE A 39 -3.91 0.45 8.30
N SER A 40 -3.05 1.44 8.15
CA SER A 40 -3.43 2.83 8.02
C SER A 40 -2.45 3.51 7.09
N GLU A 41 -2.74 4.76 6.75
CA GLU A 41 -1.78 5.56 5.98
C GLU A 41 -0.43 5.59 6.68
N SER A 42 -0.44 5.84 7.99
CA SER A 42 0.80 5.92 8.78
C SER A 42 1.57 4.62 8.74
N SER A 43 0.88 3.49 8.90
CA SER A 43 1.56 2.19 8.93
C SER A 43 2.16 1.85 7.58
N ILE A 44 1.48 2.20 6.50
CA ILE A 44 2.00 1.96 5.15
C ILE A 44 3.24 2.81 4.90
N ARG A 45 3.19 4.10 5.26
CA ARG A 45 4.34 4.98 5.08
C ARG A 45 5.53 4.49 5.89
N GLU A 46 5.29 4.08 7.13
CA GLU A 46 6.35 3.59 7.99
C GLU A 46 6.97 2.31 7.43
N TYR A 47 6.14 1.40 6.94
CA TYR A 47 6.62 0.14 6.39
C TYR A 47 7.55 0.35 5.20
N PHE A 48 7.18 1.25 4.29
CA PHE A 48 8.02 1.57 3.14
C PHE A 48 9.27 2.33 3.56
N SER A 49 9.15 3.24 4.52
CA SER A 49 10.27 4.03 5.01
C SER A 49 11.33 3.15 5.67
N GLU A 50 10.90 2.19 6.48
CA GLU A 50 11.83 1.28 7.15
C GLU A 50 12.62 0.45 6.14
N ARG A 51 12.06 0.20 4.98
CA ARG A 51 12.72 -0.55 3.93
C ARG A 51 13.42 0.33 2.92
N LYS A 52 13.44 1.63 3.19
CA LYS A 52 14.08 2.63 2.33
C LYS A 52 13.55 2.53 0.90
N ASN A 53 12.26 2.27 0.77
CA ASN A 53 11.62 2.13 -0.54
C ASN A 53 11.00 3.47 -0.92
N ALA A 54 11.49 4.05 -2.01
CA ALA A 54 11.12 5.38 -2.44
C ALA A 54 9.87 5.43 -3.33
N LEU A 55 9.17 4.31 -3.50
CA LEU A 55 7.89 4.33 -4.21
C LEU A 55 6.89 5.22 -3.51
N ILE A 56 6.91 5.24 -2.18
CA ILE A 56 6.03 6.06 -1.37
C ILE A 56 6.86 7.11 -0.66
N GLY A 57 6.39 8.34 -0.71
CA GLY A 57 7.06 9.49 -0.07
C GLY A 57 6.08 10.62 0.08
N ASP A 58 6.60 11.84 0.28
CA ASP A 58 5.78 13.03 0.49
C ASP A 58 4.86 13.32 -0.69
N TRP A 59 5.21 12.83 -1.86
CA TRP A 59 4.43 13.02 -3.08
C TRP A 59 3.23 12.08 -3.17
N THR A 60 3.09 11.12 -2.27
CA THR A 60 2.09 10.08 -2.37
C THR A 60 0.84 10.41 -1.57
N ASN A 61 -0.33 10.35 -2.21
CA ASN A 61 -1.62 10.35 -1.51
C ASN A 61 -1.98 8.91 -1.18
N ILE A 62 -2.29 8.65 0.08
CA ILE A 62 -2.71 7.32 0.52
C ILE A 62 -4.08 7.45 1.17
N LEU A 63 -5.03 6.64 0.69
CA LEU A 63 -6.37 6.57 1.25
C LEU A 63 -6.65 5.14 1.65
N VAL A 64 -7.02 4.94 2.91
CA VAL A 64 -7.33 3.61 3.45
C VAL A 64 -8.78 3.59 3.89
N HIS A 65 -9.58 2.76 3.23
CA HIS A 65 -10.98 2.55 3.59
C HIS A 65 -11.10 1.35 4.52
N LYS A 66 -11.94 1.49 5.53
CA LYS A 66 -12.26 0.38 6.45
C LYS A 66 -13.64 -0.12 6.12
N GLN A 67 -13.75 -1.39 5.78
CA GLN A 67 -15.04 -1.99 5.39
C GLN A 67 -15.12 -3.41 5.90
N GLU A 68 -16.32 -3.99 5.79
CA GLU A 68 -16.56 -5.37 6.21
C GLU A 68 -16.14 -6.34 5.10
N VAL A 69 -14.84 -6.37 4.85
CA VAL A 69 -14.25 -7.35 3.93
C VAL A 69 -13.68 -8.50 4.75
N GLU A 70 -13.18 -9.52 4.08
CA GLU A 70 -12.55 -10.64 4.78
C GLU A 70 -11.44 -10.14 5.69
N PRO A 71 -11.38 -10.62 6.96
CA PRO A 71 -10.24 -10.32 7.83
C PRO A 71 -8.93 -10.76 7.16
N LEU A 72 -7.86 -10.05 7.47
CA LEU A 72 -6.53 -10.31 6.94
C LEU A 72 -6.45 -10.16 5.43
N THR A 73 -7.34 -9.34 4.87
CA THR A 73 -7.36 -9.04 3.44
C THR A 73 -7.13 -7.55 3.24
N ALA A 74 -6.33 -7.21 2.25
CA ALA A 74 -6.19 -5.83 1.80
C ALA A 74 -6.41 -5.81 0.30
N ILE A 75 -7.32 -4.93 -0.14
CA ILE A 75 -7.66 -4.79 -1.53
C ILE A 75 -7.03 -3.51 -2.04
N ILE A 76 -6.23 -3.60 -3.10
CA ILE A 76 -5.67 -2.42 -3.74
C ILE A 76 -6.70 -1.96 -4.76
N ASP A 77 -7.43 -0.89 -4.42
CA ASP A 77 -8.49 -0.38 -5.28
C ASP A 77 -7.93 0.47 -6.41
N ARG A 78 -6.84 1.18 -6.14
CA ARG A 78 -6.28 2.09 -7.12
C ARG A 78 -4.80 2.29 -6.81
N ILE A 79 -3.99 2.25 -7.86
CA ILE A 79 -2.59 2.60 -7.76
C ILE A 79 -2.21 3.34 -9.05
N GLU A 80 -1.73 4.56 -8.89
CA GLU A 80 -1.28 5.39 -10.00
C GLU A 80 0.02 6.08 -9.62
N GLY A 81 0.85 6.33 -10.60
CA GLY A 81 2.10 6.99 -10.33
C GLY A 81 2.84 7.43 -11.59
N GLU A 82 4.02 7.96 -11.35
CA GLU A 82 4.89 8.34 -12.45
C GLU A 82 5.55 7.10 -13.03
N LYS A 83 5.56 7.04 -14.35
CA LYS A 83 6.15 5.92 -15.04
C LYS A 83 7.64 6.13 -15.26
N PHE A 84 8.38 5.04 -15.39
CA PHE A 84 9.74 5.11 -15.88
C PHE A 84 9.72 5.57 -17.32
N GLN A 85 10.75 6.32 -17.68
CA GLN A 85 10.89 6.80 -19.06
C GLN A 85 11.85 5.96 -19.85
#